data_ff7b20cd2bfd5a24f3e8704f82310ab0
#
_entry.id   ff7b20cd2bfd5a24f3e8704f82310ab0
#
_cell.length_a   1.000
_cell.length_b   1.000
_cell.length_c   1.000
_cell.angle_alpha   90.00
_cell.angle_beta   90.00
_cell.angle_gamma   90.00
#
_symmetry.space_group_name_H-M   'P 1'
#
loop_
_entity.id
_entity.type
_entity.pdbx_description
1 polymer ?
#
loop_
_entity_poly.entity_id
_entity_poly.type
_entity_poly.pdbx_seq_one_letter_code
_entity_poly.pdbx_strand_id
1 'polypeptide(L)'
;MQKKSMGQFISTVFDVPIEGIANIPNAQIIGNVMLDIDGCVGIKKYEEDEIILRCKEYLIKITGMSLSMLTFSQGRISVRGVIKAYEIEKT
;
A
#
# COMPACT_ATOMS: atom_id res chain seq x y z
N MET A 1 -22.34 -9.11 -14.65
CA MET A 1 -21.74 -8.52 -14.63
C MET A 1 -21.29 -7.99 -14.99
N GLN A 2 -21.11 -8.12 -15.31
CA GLN A 2 -20.45 -7.67 -15.57
C GLN A 2 -19.72 -7.17 -15.44
N LYS A 3 -20.00 -7.54 -15.46
CA LYS A 3 -19.02 -7.12 -15.37
C LYS A 3 -18.82 -5.87 -15.56
N LYS A 4 -19.08 -5.12 -14.54
CA LYS A 4 -18.48 -3.92 -14.88
C LYS A 4 -17.12 -4.21 -15.40
N SER A 5 -16.80 -3.70 -16.51
CA SER A 5 -15.55 -4.08 -17.14
C SER A 5 -14.39 -3.39 -16.45
N MET A 6 -13.20 -3.95 -16.59
CA MET A 6 -11.99 -3.30 -16.13
C MET A 6 -11.78 -1.96 -16.82
N GLY A 7 -12.13 -1.87 -18.07
CA GLY A 7 -11.97 -0.62 -18.80
C GLY A 7 -12.76 0.51 -18.19
N GLN A 8 -13.95 0.21 -17.71
CA GLN A 8 -14.77 1.23 -17.09
C GLN A 8 -14.17 1.66 -15.75
N PHE A 9 -13.61 0.71 -15.00
CA PHE A 9 -12.96 1.05 -13.77
C PHE A 9 -11.74 1.94 -14.02
N ILE A 10 -10.94 1.60 -15.01
CA ILE A 10 -9.76 2.39 -15.35
C ILE A 10 -10.16 3.79 -15.78
N SER A 11 -11.24 3.91 -16.52
CA SER A 11 -11.71 5.22 -16.97
C SER A 11 -12.03 6.11 -15.77
N THR A 12 -12.66 5.52 -14.75
CA THR A 12 -12.96 6.25 -13.53
C THR A 12 -11.70 6.73 -12.84
N VAL A 13 -10.69 5.88 -12.79
CA VAL A 13 -9.43 6.25 -12.16
C VAL A 13 -8.77 7.41 -12.90
N PHE A 14 -8.83 7.41 -14.21
CA PHE A 14 -8.19 8.46 -14.99
C PHE A 14 -8.90 9.80 -14.87
N ASP A 15 -10.10 9.82 -14.32
CA ASP A 15 -10.78 11.06 -14.08
C ASP A 15 -10.29 11.79 -12.85
N VAL A 16 -9.44 11.13 -12.04
CA VAL A 16 -8.89 11.74 -10.84
C VAL A 16 -7.85 12.79 -11.25
N PRO A 17 -7.92 13.99 -10.66
CA PRO A 17 -6.93 15.02 -10.98
C PRO A 17 -5.51 14.57 -10.65
N ILE A 18 -4.57 15.04 -11.45
CA ILE A 18 -3.18 14.64 -11.26
C ILE A 18 -2.65 15.08 -9.90
N GLU A 19 -3.07 16.24 -9.42
CA GLU A 19 -2.64 16.72 -8.12
C GLU A 19 -3.04 15.74 -7.02
N GLY A 20 -4.23 15.16 -7.13
CA GLY A 20 -4.66 14.18 -6.16
C GLY A 20 -3.90 12.89 -6.27
N ILE A 21 -3.41 12.56 -7.46
CA ILE A 21 -2.66 11.33 -7.66
C ILE A 21 -1.23 11.46 -7.14
N ALA A 22 -0.68 12.67 -7.15
CA ALA A 22 0.73 12.88 -6.84
C ALA A 22 1.12 12.43 -5.44
N ASN A 23 0.18 12.42 -4.50
CA ASN A 23 0.46 12.05 -3.11
C ASN A 23 0.00 10.64 -2.78
N ILE A 24 -0.44 9.88 -3.75
CA ILE A 24 -0.93 8.53 -3.53
C ILE A 24 0.26 7.59 -3.45
N PRO A 25 0.37 6.78 -2.40
CA PRO A 25 1.45 5.81 -2.34
C PRO A 25 1.28 4.75 -3.42
N ASN A 26 2.40 4.22 -3.85
CA ASN A 26 2.43 3.22 -4.90
C ASN A 26 2.79 1.88 -4.26
N ALA A 27 1.98 0.86 -4.47
CA ALA A 27 2.20 -0.42 -3.84
C ALA A 27 2.13 -1.53 -4.87
N GLN A 28 2.99 -2.52 -4.70
CA GLN A 28 3.02 -3.69 -5.55
C GLN A 28 2.96 -4.93 -4.67
N ILE A 29 2.01 -5.80 -4.93
CA ILE A 29 1.78 -7.00 -4.14
C ILE A 29 2.18 -8.22 -4.96
N ILE A 30 2.95 -9.10 -4.34
CA ILE A 30 3.33 -10.37 -4.95
C ILE A 30 2.72 -11.47 -4.09
N GLY A 31 1.65 -12.06 -4.60
CA GLY A 31 0.92 -13.07 -3.84
C GLY A 31 0.52 -12.53 -2.49
N ASN A 32 0.70 -13.36 -1.47
CA ASN A 32 0.49 -12.92 -0.09
C ASN A 32 1.79 -12.95 0.70
N VAL A 33 2.93 -12.82 0.01
CA VAL A 33 4.22 -12.98 0.66
C VAL A 33 5.09 -11.74 0.60
N MET A 34 4.76 -10.78 -0.24
CA MET A 34 5.60 -9.59 -0.36
C MET A 34 4.75 -8.38 -0.76
N LEU A 35 5.08 -7.24 -0.18
CA LEU A 35 4.42 -5.99 -0.49
C LEU A 35 5.49 -4.91 -0.55
N ASP A 36 5.66 -4.31 -1.73
CA ASP A 36 6.59 -3.21 -1.91
C ASP A 36 5.79 -1.92 -1.98
N ILE A 37 6.17 -0.94 -1.16
CA ILE A 37 5.46 0.32 -1.08
C ILE A 37 6.43 1.46 -1.32
N ASP A 38 6.02 2.38 -2.17
CA ASP A 38 6.78 3.58 -2.49
C ASP A 38 5.96 4.79 -2.09
N GLY A 39 6.61 5.77 -1.47
CA GLY A 39 5.92 6.97 -1.02
C GLY A 39 5.74 7.05 0.47
N CYS A 40 6.43 6.20 1.22
CA CYS A 40 6.35 6.22 2.68
C CYS A 40 7.24 7.30 3.24
N VAL A 41 6.80 7.91 4.34
CA VAL A 41 7.59 8.90 5.04
C VAL A 41 7.96 8.47 6.45
N GLY A 42 7.40 7.37 6.93
CA GLY A 42 7.76 6.88 8.25
C GLY A 42 7.05 5.60 8.59
N ILE A 43 7.42 5.04 9.74
CA ILE A 43 6.85 3.81 10.25
C ILE A 43 6.15 4.18 11.56
N LYS A 44 4.86 3.88 11.63
CA LYS A 44 4.09 4.19 12.82
C LYS A 44 4.05 3.02 13.78
N LYS A 45 4.05 1.80 13.26
CA LYS A 45 4.00 0.59 14.08
C LYS A 45 4.68 -0.54 13.33
N TYR A 46 5.45 -1.34 14.05
CA TYR A 46 6.14 -2.47 13.44
C TYR A 46 6.12 -3.64 14.39
N GLU A 47 5.26 -4.61 14.12
CA GLU A 47 5.16 -5.84 14.88
C GLU A 47 5.02 -7.00 13.91
N GLU A 48 5.20 -8.21 14.40
CA GLU A 48 5.16 -9.38 13.52
C GLU A 48 3.80 -9.61 12.90
N ASP A 49 2.74 -9.14 13.53
CA ASP A 49 1.39 -9.36 13.01
C ASP A 49 0.76 -8.07 12.47
N GLU A 50 1.42 -6.93 12.62
CA GLU A 50 0.84 -5.69 12.15
C GLU A 50 1.93 -4.66 11.90
N ILE A 51 1.89 -4.05 10.72
CA ILE A 51 2.78 -2.97 10.37
C ILE A 51 1.94 -1.81 9.89
N ILE A 52 2.18 -0.62 10.44
CA ILE A 52 1.48 0.58 10.01
C ILE A 52 2.51 1.58 9.51
N LEU A 53 2.32 2.01 8.27
CA LEU A 53 3.24 2.93 7.61
C LEU A 53 2.57 4.26 7.40
N ARG A 54 3.33 5.33 7.54
CA ARG A 54 2.85 6.68 7.26
C ARG A 54 3.31 7.10 5.89
N CYS A 55 2.37 7.55 5.09
CA CYS A 55 2.64 8.19 3.83
C CYS A 55 2.18 9.63 3.97
N LYS A 56 2.33 10.40 2.91
CA LYS A 56 2.12 11.83 3.03
C LYS A 56 0.70 12.18 3.47
N GLU A 57 -0.28 11.55 2.84
CA GLU A 57 -1.69 11.80 3.16
C GLU A 57 -2.44 10.52 3.46
N TYR A 58 -1.71 9.45 3.75
CA TYR A 58 -2.32 8.14 3.91
C TYR A 58 -1.65 7.38 5.02
N LEU A 59 -2.41 6.46 5.60
CA LEU A 59 -1.85 5.42 6.46
C LEU A 59 -2.07 4.09 5.77
N ILE A 60 -1.08 3.22 5.83
CA ILE A 60 -1.17 1.90 5.26
C ILE A 60 -1.00 0.90 6.40
N LYS A 61 -1.98 0.03 6.55
CA LYS A 61 -1.97 -0.99 7.59
C LYS A 61 -1.88 -2.35 6.96
N ILE A 62 -0.90 -3.12 7.37
CA ILE A 62 -0.66 -4.45 6.86
C ILE A 62 -0.77 -5.42 8.03
N THR A 63 -1.62 -6.42 7.91
CA THR A 63 -1.77 -7.43 8.94
C THR A 63 -1.43 -8.79 8.37
N GLY A 64 -0.92 -9.66 9.24
CA GLY A 64 -0.52 -10.98 8.80
C GLY A 64 0.21 -11.74 9.88
N MET A 65 1.15 -12.58 9.46
CA MET A 65 1.96 -13.39 10.36
C MET A 65 3.42 -13.32 9.94
N SER A 66 4.31 -13.26 10.91
CA SER A 66 5.75 -13.25 10.68
C SER A 66 6.14 -12.13 9.72
N LEU A 67 5.53 -10.99 9.86
CA LEU A 67 5.83 -9.85 9.02
C LEU A 67 7.17 -9.26 9.37
N SER A 68 7.92 -8.85 8.37
CA SER A 68 9.19 -8.17 8.56
C SER A 68 9.40 -7.18 7.45
N MET A 69 10.23 -6.17 7.72
CA MET A 69 10.59 -5.19 6.70
C MET A 69 12.01 -5.44 6.27
N LEU A 70 12.23 -5.43 4.95
CA LEU A 70 13.55 -5.68 4.41
C LEU A 70 14.34 -4.40 4.21
N THR A 71 13.70 -3.37 3.74
CA THR A 71 14.38 -2.12 3.46
C THR A 71 13.49 -0.95 3.80
N PHE A 72 14.13 0.16 4.14
CA PHE A 72 13.45 1.43 4.25
C PHE A 72 14.45 2.46 3.74
N SER A 73 14.30 2.84 2.49
CA SER A 73 15.26 3.73 1.86
C SER A 73 14.53 4.57 0.84
N GLN A 74 14.69 5.89 0.95
CA GLN A 74 14.11 6.83 -0.02
C GLN A 74 12.62 6.65 -0.20
N GLY A 75 11.91 6.41 0.90
CA GLY A 75 10.47 6.25 0.85
C GLY A 75 9.99 4.89 0.41
N ARG A 76 10.89 3.93 0.23
CA ARG A 76 10.52 2.59 -0.20
C ARG A 76 10.63 1.61 0.94
N ILE A 77 9.63 0.77 1.07
CA ILE A 77 9.60 -0.26 2.10
C ILE A 77 9.14 -1.57 1.46
N SER A 78 9.87 -2.64 1.78
CA SER A 78 9.48 -3.98 1.37
C SER A 78 9.05 -4.74 2.60
N VAL A 79 7.83 -5.27 2.61
CA VAL A 79 7.29 -6.06 3.70
C VAL A 79 7.19 -7.50 3.23
N ARG A 80 7.66 -8.42 4.07
CA ARG A 80 7.60 -9.85 3.79
C ARG A 80 6.90 -10.58 4.92
N GLY A 81 6.41 -11.77 4.61
CA GLY A 81 5.75 -12.62 5.58
C GLY A 81 4.51 -13.21 4.96
N VAL A 82 3.58 -13.62 5.81
CA VAL A 82 2.27 -14.06 5.34
C VAL A 82 1.33 -12.89 5.51
N ILE A 83 0.94 -12.26 4.41
CA ILE A 83 0.13 -11.07 4.44
C ILE A 83 -1.34 -11.48 4.37
N LYS A 84 -2.13 -11.06 5.36
CA LYS A 84 -3.55 -11.38 5.40
C LYS A 84 -4.40 -10.24 4.89
N ALA A 85 -4.03 -9.01 5.18
CA ALA A 85 -4.83 -7.87 4.80
C ALA A 85 -3.95 -6.66 4.57
N TYR A 86 -4.43 -5.78 3.73
CA TYR A 86 -3.73 -4.57 3.36
C TYR A 86 -4.79 -3.48 3.23
N GLU A 87 -4.66 -2.42 4.02
CA GLU A 87 -5.64 -1.35 4.07
C GLU A 87 -4.96 -0.01 3.87
N ILE A 88 -5.59 0.85 3.10
CA ILE A 88 -5.14 2.21 2.91
C ILE A 88 -6.23 3.14 3.41
N GLU A 89 -5.82 4.11 4.21
CA GLU A 89 -6.74 5.08 4.78
C GLU A 89 -6.18 6.47 4.56
N LYS A 90 -6.99 7.34 4.00
CA LYS A 90 -6.57 8.71 3.81
C LYS A 90 -6.69 9.47 5.13
N THR A 91 -5.65 10.20 5.47
CA THR A 91 -5.66 10.97 6.72
C THR A 91 -6.13 12.39 6.52
#